data_a9920b6bf0844a72204edae5211d9746
#
_entry.id   a9920b6bf0844a72204edae5211d9746
#
_cell.length_a   1.000
_cell.length_b   1.000
_cell.length_c   1.000
_cell.angle_alpha   90.00
_cell.angle_beta   90.00
_cell.angle_gamma   90.00
#
_symmetry.space_group_name_H-M   'P 1'
#
loop_
_entity.id
_entity.type
_entity.pdbx_description
1 polymer ?
#
loop_
_entity_poly.entity_id
_entity_poly.type
_entity_poly.pdbx_seq_one_letter_code
_entity_poly.pdbx_strand_id
1 'polypeptide(L)'
;MSVRFTFGQTTGIVLVGTHPWASTAFDRLMPRTLLPIAHRPLISYALSWLRDGGIQHAAVCANRETQVLESRLVRHVPDGLTVVYHEDHMPRGAAGAVRDAALASDSETFVIAEGTSIPSVGLPELLASHAASGAIVTVVVHTEPGRNGRPNLETPIGVYVFSRRALDFVPATGFYDIKENLIPQLHKAGEQVAAYSTSAASPRVLDSSSYLAVNEWMVEHLIMNGVHPEGYFRSGSALIHSDAVVAGDAVFVGPVLVGPGARIQSEAVLVGPTSIGREATIGRGVLVSRSAVWRRCALNNRAIVDRCLLADDTVIAAGHEAFRAVMWANVLGEPETVTMPRETPSLELLRKMGRTIFGTAWSRSTAAQ
;
A
#
# COMPACT_ATOMS: atom_id res chain seq x y z
N MET A 1 -11.20 3.23 -36.65
CA MET A 1 -12.06 4.28 -36.04
C MET A 1 -11.76 4.28 -34.55
N SER A 2 -11.03 5.30 -34.05
CA SER A 2 -10.69 5.41 -32.64
C SER A 2 -11.92 5.94 -31.90
N VAL A 3 -12.56 5.13 -31.10
CA VAL A 3 -13.68 5.57 -30.24
C VAL A 3 -13.08 6.48 -29.18
N ARG A 4 -13.25 7.78 -29.31
CA ARG A 4 -12.94 8.74 -28.22
C ARG A 4 -14.02 8.58 -27.17
N PHE A 5 -13.70 7.86 -26.09
CA PHE A 5 -14.53 7.89 -24.88
C PHE A 5 -14.37 9.28 -24.25
N THR A 6 -15.46 10.00 -24.15
CA THR A 6 -15.54 11.23 -23.36
C THR A 6 -15.69 10.82 -21.89
N PHE A 7 -14.60 10.81 -21.11
CA PHE A 7 -14.57 10.44 -19.70
C PHE A 7 -15.33 11.42 -18.78
N GLY A 8 -16.02 12.42 -19.32
CA GLY A 8 -16.80 13.41 -18.56
C GLY A 8 -18.03 12.87 -17.81
N GLN A 9 -18.31 11.58 -17.89
CA GLN A 9 -19.45 10.91 -17.24
C GLN A 9 -19.03 9.80 -16.26
N THR A 10 -17.78 9.76 -15.85
CA THR A 10 -17.27 8.71 -14.95
C THR A 10 -16.67 9.33 -13.70
N THR A 11 -17.12 8.85 -12.52
CA THR A 11 -16.59 9.25 -11.20
C THR A 11 -15.86 8.08 -10.55
N GLY A 12 -14.70 8.36 -9.95
CA GLY A 12 -13.98 7.42 -9.09
C GLY A 12 -14.58 7.38 -7.68
N ILE A 13 -14.63 6.21 -7.06
CA ILE A 13 -15.02 6.05 -5.65
C ILE A 13 -13.98 5.19 -4.95
N VAL A 14 -13.33 5.74 -3.93
CA VAL A 14 -12.34 5.01 -3.13
C VAL A 14 -12.93 4.68 -1.76
N LEU A 15 -13.05 3.39 -1.47
CA LEU A 15 -13.60 2.88 -0.22
C LEU A 15 -12.50 2.78 0.84
N VAL A 16 -12.65 3.51 1.92
CA VAL A 16 -11.67 3.62 3.02
C VAL A 16 -12.17 2.93 4.30
N GLY A 17 -13.42 2.48 4.32
CA GLY A 17 -14.04 1.87 5.49
C GLY A 17 -13.20 0.70 6.04
N THR A 18 -12.84 0.78 7.32
CA THR A 18 -12.23 -0.33 8.04
C THR A 18 -13.33 -1.23 8.60
N HIS A 19 -13.20 -2.54 8.39
CA HIS A 19 -14.10 -3.49 9.04
C HIS A 19 -13.79 -3.50 10.55
N PRO A 20 -14.75 -3.25 11.45
CA PRO A 20 -14.49 -3.13 12.89
C PRO A 20 -14.01 -4.44 13.56
N TRP A 21 -14.02 -5.55 12.85
CA TRP A 21 -13.71 -6.89 13.36
C TRP A 21 -12.22 -7.25 13.42
N ALA A 22 -11.33 -6.42 12.91
CA ALA A 22 -9.89 -6.69 12.85
C ALA A 22 -9.09 -5.56 13.50
N SER A 23 -9.34 -5.25 14.78
CA SER A 23 -8.44 -4.38 15.54
C SER A 23 -7.18 -5.13 15.95
N THR A 24 -6.23 -5.22 15.05
CA THR A 24 -4.87 -5.66 15.40
C THR A 24 -4.09 -4.49 16.01
N ALA A 25 -2.99 -4.79 16.72
CA ALA A 25 -2.06 -3.73 17.18
C ALA A 25 -1.60 -2.82 16.03
N PHE A 26 -1.56 -3.35 14.80
CA PHE A 26 -1.24 -2.64 13.58
C PHE A 26 -2.29 -1.55 13.23
N ASP A 27 -3.58 -1.80 13.46
CA ASP A 27 -4.65 -0.83 13.21
C ASP A 27 -4.64 0.35 14.20
N ARG A 28 -3.89 0.23 15.32
CA ARG A 28 -3.70 1.32 16.29
C ARG A 28 -2.69 2.36 15.82
N LEU A 29 -1.82 2.03 14.85
CA LEU A 29 -0.81 2.96 14.35
C LEU A 29 -1.44 4.11 13.57
N MET A 30 -2.29 3.78 12.62
CA MET A 30 -3.08 4.70 11.80
C MET A 30 -4.07 3.93 10.92
N PRO A 31 -5.08 4.58 10.31
CA PRO A 31 -5.93 3.95 9.30
C PRO A 31 -5.10 3.28 8.20
N ARG A 32 -5.42 2.03 7.85
CA ARG A 32 -4.64 1.23 6.87
C ARG A 32 -4.39 1.95 5.55
N THR A 33 -5.36 2.71 5.09
CA THR A 33 -5.28 3.47 3.84
C THR A 33 -4.25 4.61 3.89
N LEU A 34 -3.86 5.04 5.08
CA LEU A 34 -2.83 6.05 5.30
C LEU A 34 -1.44 5.47 5.55
N LEU A 35 -1.30 4.15 5.66
CA LEU A 35 0.00 3.50 5.86
C LEU A 35 0.96 3.89 4.73
N PRO A 36 2.19 4.28 5.06
CA PRO A 36 3.17 4.68 4.05
C PRO A 36 3.73 3.46 3.31
N ILE A 37 3.42 3.35 2.04
CA ILE A 37 4.04 2.40 1.11
C ILE A 37 5.03 3.17 0.27
N ALA A 38 6.30 2.80 0.30
CA ALA A 38 7.38 3.52 -0.39
C ALA A 38 7.25 5.06 -0.21
N HIS A 39 7.03 5.49 1.02
CA HIS A 39 6.91 6.89 1.49
C HIS A 39 5.62 7.63 1.12
N ARG A 40 4.67 7.00 0.44
CA ARG A 40 3.38 7.60 0.07
C ARG A 40 2.23 6.89 0.78
N PRO A 41 1.16 7.59 1.22
CA PRO A 41 -0.03 6.95 1.75
C PRO A 41 -0.61 5.92 0.76
N LEU A 42 -0.98 4.74 1.24
CA LEU A 42 -1.48 3.65 0.40
C LEU A 42 -2.62 4.09 -0.53
N ILE A 43 -3.60 4.82 -0.02
CA ILE A 43 -4.73 5.32 -0.82
C ILE A 43 -4.30 6.21 -2.00
N SER A 44 -3.15 6.89 -1.90
CA SER A 44 -2.67 7.79 -2.96
C SER A 44 -2.37 7.04 -4.26
N TYR A 45 -2.12 5.74 -4.20
CA TYR A 45 -1.93 4.92 -5.40
C TYR A 45 -3.24 4.71 -6.15
N ALA A 46 -4.35 4.47 -5.44
CA ALA A 46 -5.67 4.38 -6.06
C ALA A 46 -6.10 5.72 -6.67
N LEU A 47 -5.84 6.85 -5.97
CA LEU A 47 -6.13 8.19 -6.50
C LEU A 47 -5.28 8.50 -7.75
N SER A 48 -3.99 8.16 -7.74
CA SER A 48 -3.12 8.33 -8.91
C SER A 48 -3.57 7.45 -10.08
N TRP A 49 -3.94 6.20 -9.83
CA TRP A 49 -4.47 5.29 -10.83
C TRP A 49 -5.76 5.81 -11.50
N LEU A 50 -6.69 6.36 -10.72
CA LEU A 50 -7.90 7.00 -11.24
C LEU A 50 -7.55 8.19 -12.15
N ARG A 51 -6.68 9.09 -11.69
CA ARG A 51 -6.26 10.26 -12.46
C ARG A 51 -5.53 9.85 -13.75
N ASP A 52 -4.61 8.90 -13.68
CA ASP A 52 -3.83 8.42 -14.84
C ASP A 52 -4.73 7.71 -15.86
N GLY A 53 -5.83 7.11 -15.40
CA GLY A 53 -6.89 6.57 -16.24
C GLY A 53 -7.88 7.58 -16.79
N GLY A 54 -7.68 8.88 -16.56
CA GLY A 54 -8.49 9.97 -17.12
C GLY A 54 -9.66 10.44 -16.25
N ILE A 55 -9.80 9.94 -15.01
CA ILE A 55 -10.83 10.37 -14.07
C ILE A 55 -10.44 11.73 -13.47
N GLN A 56 -11.36 12.67 -13.47
CA GLN A 56 -11.16 14.04 -12.94
C GLN A 56 -11.85 14.26 -11.59
N HIS A 57 -12.82 13.43 -11.23
CA HIS A 57 -13.58 13.56 -9.99
C HIS A 57 -13.59 12.21 -9.24
N ALA A 58 -13.29 12.26 -7.95
CA ALA A 58 -13.34 11.09 -7.10
C ALA A 58 -14.00 11.41 -5.75
N ALA A 59 -14.73 10.43 -5.21
CA ALA A 59 -15.24 10.43 -3.85
C ALA A 59 -14.40 9.47 -2.99
N VAL A 60 -13.99 9.90 -1.80
CA VAL A 60 -13.35 9.06 -0.78
C VAL A 60 -14.39 8.80 0.31
N CYS A 61 -14.82 7.55 0.45
CA CYS A 61 -15.84 7.14 1.41
C CYS A 61 -15.19 6.55 2.66
N ALA A 62 -15.33 7.20 3.80
CA ALA A 62 -14.73 6.80 5.07
C ALA A 62 -15.79 6.68 6.17
N ASN A 63 -15.59 5.69 7.05
CA ASN A 63 -16.40 5.50 8.26
C ASN A 63 -15.78 6.32 9.40
N ARG A 64 -16.12 7.60 9.55
CA ARG A 64 -15.51 8.53 10.49
C ARG A 64 -14.09 8.96 10.06
N GLU A 65 -13.56 9.98 10.72
CA GLU A 65 -12.18 10.48 10.53
C GLU A 65 -11.89 11.07 9.12
N THR A 66 -12.92 11.50 8.38
CA THR A 66 -12.74 12.18 7.08
C THR A 66 -11.81 13.39 7.18
N GLN A 67 -11.86 14.16 8.27
CA GLN A 67 -10.98 15.31 8.51
C GLN A 67 -9.50 14.89 8.63
N VAL A 68 -9.23 13.76 9.28
CA VAL A 68 -7.86 13.21 9.39
C VAL A 68 -7.37 12.77 8.02
N LEU A 69 -8.22 12.08 7.26
CA LEU A 69 -7.90 11.67 5.90
C LEU A 69 -7.62 12.88 5.00
N GLU A 70 -8.50 13.85 4.99
CA GLU A 70 -8.37 15.07 4.18
C GLU A 70 -7.07 15.82 4.49
N SER A 71 -6.79 16.08 5.78
CA SER A 71 -5.59 16.80 6.20
C SER A 71 -4.29 16.07 5.81
N ARG A 72 -4.29 14.74 5.83
CA ARG A 72 -3.13 13.92 5.47
C ARG A 72 -2.99 13.70 3.97
N LEU A 73 -4.08 13.71 3.23
CA LEU A 73 -4.07 13.44 1.79
C LEU A 73 -3.89 14.69 0.92
N VAL A 74 -4.12 15.89 1.44
CA VAL A 74 -4.07 17.14 0.68
C VAL A 74 -2.82 17.28 -0.21
N ARG A 75 -1.66 16.79 0.25
CA ARG A 75 -0.38 16.83 -0.51
C ARG A 75 -0.15 15.59 -1.39
N HIS A 76 -1.08 14.65 -1.38
CA HIS A 76 -0.97 13.37 -2.08
C HIS A 76 -2.10 13.14 -3.08
N VAL A 77 -3.04 14.08 -3.16
CA VAL A 77 -4.02 14.12 -4.25
C VAL A 77 -3.28 14.54 -5.51
N PRO A 78 -3.33 13.76 -6.59
CA PRO A 78 -2.65 14.11 -7.83
C PRO A 78 -3.29 15.32 -8.51
N ASP A 79 -2.48 16.14 -9.16
CA ASP A 79 -2.96 17.29 -9.93
C ASP A 79 -3.96 16.85 -11.00
N GLY A 80 -5.04 17.60 -11.14
CA GLY A 80 -6.12 17.32 -12.09
C GLY A 80 -7.17 16.32 -11.59
N LEU A 81 -7.08 15.86 -10.33
CA LEU A 81 -8.12 15.09 -9.66
C LEU A 81 -8.77 15.92 -8.56
N THR A 82 -10.08 16.16 -8.66
CA THR A 82 -10.88 16.75 -7.57
C THR A 82 -11.40 15.65 -6.66
N VAL A 83 -11.12 15.74 -5.37
CA VAL A 83 -11.54 14.72 -4.38
C VAL A 83 -12.57 15.33 -3.43
N VAL A 84 -13.69 14.63 -3.24
CA VAL A 84 -14.72 14.94 -2.25
C VAL A 84 -14.72 13.82 -1.21
N TYR A 85 -14.84 14.19 0.07
CA TYR A 85 -14.85 13.23 1.17
C TYR A 85 -16.29 13.00 1.65
N HIS A 86 -16.72 11.73 1.66
CA HIS A 86 -17.99 11.30 2.17
C HIS A 86 -17.81 10.56 3.50
N GLU A 87 -18.40 11.07 4.56
CA GLU A 87 -18.40 10.44 5.86
C GLU A 87 -19.61 9.54 6.03
N ASP A 88 -19.38 8.27 6.30
CA ASP A 88 -20.40 7.31 6.64
C ASP A 88 -20.58 7.26 8.16
N HIS A 89 -21.60 7.97 8.67
CA HIS A 89 -21.90 8.04 10.10
C HIS A 89 -22.47 6.72 10.66
N MET A 90 -23.08 5.90 9.80
CA MET A 90 -23.54 4.56 10.13
C MET A 90 -23.05 3.58 9.07
N PRO A 91 -22.36 2.49 9.44
CA PRO A 91 -21.79 1.56 8.48
C PRO A 91 -22.81 1.07 7.46
N ARG A 92 -22.70 1.59 6.23
CA ARG A 92 -23.58 1.26 5.11
C ARG A 92 -23.11 0.01 4.34
N GLY A 93 -21.89 -0.46 4.62
CA GLY A 93 -21.21 -1.46 3.80
C GLY A 93 -20.72 -0.89 2.46
N ALA A 94 -19.94 -1.68 1.73
CA ALA A 94 -19.27 -1.21 0.51
C ALA A 94 -20.26 -0.71 -0.57
N ALA A 95 -21.34 -1.46 -0.85
CA ALA A 95 -22.33 -1.06 -1.85
C ALA A 95 -23.15 0.15 -1.40
N GLY A 96 -23.50 0.21 -0.10
CA GLY A 96 -24.21 1.35 0.47
C GLY A 96 -23.41 2.64 0.37
N ALA A 97 -22.12 2.60 0.74
CA ALA A 97 -21.21 3.75 0.63
C ALA A 97 -21.03 4.21 -0.84
N VAL A 98 -20.91 3.27 -1.78
CA VAL A 98 -20.88 3.58 -3.22
C VAL A 98 -22.16 4.30 -3.65
N ARG A 99 -23.34 3.78 -3.27
CA ARG A 99 -24.61 4.41 -3.61
C ARG A 99 -24.70 5.85 -3.08
N ASP A 100 -24.36 6.06 -1.81
CA ASP A 100 -24.47 7.35 -1.17
C ASP A 100 -23.53 8.39 -1.79
N ALA A 101 -22.28 8.01 -2.12
CA ALA A 101 -21.35 8.85 -2.84
C ALA A 101 -21.78 9.12 -4.29
N ALA A 102 -22.31 8.13 -4.98
CA ALA A 102 -22.78 8.24 -6.36
C ALA A 102 -23.99 9.16 -6.52
N LEU A 103 -24.85 9.27 -5.52
CA LEU A 103 -26.00 10.19 -5.51
C LEU A 103 -25.58 11.68 -5.54
N ALA A 104 -24.36 12.00 -5.13
CA ALA A 104 -23.80 13.34 -5.20
C ALA A 104 -23.17 13.67 -6.58
N SER A 105 -23.26 12.76 -7.55
CA SER A 105 -22.69 12.91 -8.89
C SER A 105 -23.73 12.58 -9.96
N ASP A 106 -23.67 13.28 -11.09
CA ASP A 106 -24.51 13.00 -12.27
C ASP A 106 -23.87 11.97 -13.23
N SER A 107 -22.77 11.35 -12.84
CA SER A 107 -22.07 10.36 -13.66
C SER A 107 -22.90 9.11 -13.89
N GLU A 108 -22.79 8.52 -15.09
CA GLU A 108 -23.45 7.28 -15.47
C GLU A 108 -22.63 6.03 -15.14
N THR A 109 -21.34 6.21 -14.94
CA THR A 109 -20.39 5.12 -14.64
C THR A 109 -19.55 5.48 -13.43
N PHE A 110 -19.34 4.50 -12.55
CA PHE A 110 -18.54 4.64 -11.34
C PHE A 110 -17.42 3.60 -11.32
N VAL A 111 -16.20 4.05 -11.09
CA VAL A 111 -15.03 3.19 -10.88
C VAL A 111 -14.74 3.13 -9.40
N ILE A 112 -14.87 1.94 -8.82
CA ILE A 112 -14.72 1.72 -7.39
C ILE A 112 -13.38 1.04 -7.14
N ALA A 113 -12.60 1.54 -6.17
CA ALA A 113 -11.38 0.91 -5.69
C ALA A 113 -11.38 0.82 -4.17
N GLU A 114 -10.95 -0.32 -3.62
CA GLU A 114 -10.67 -0.45 -2.18
C GLU A 114 -9.35 0.27 -1.87
N GLY A 115 -9.36 1.25 -0.96
CA GLY A 115 -8.20 2.08 -0.62
C GLY A 115 -7.06 1.33 0.11
N THR A 116 -7.24 0.04 0.40
CA THR A 116 -6.23 -0.86 0.96
C THR A 116 -5.47 -1.67 -0.08
N SER A 117 -5.76 -1.48 -1.37
CA SER A 117 -5.09 -2.14 -2.50
C SER A 117 -4.43 -1.13 -3.43
N ILE A 118 -3.43 -1.60 -4.18
CA ILE A 118 -2.80 -0.85 -5.26
C ILE A 118 -3.35 -1.40 -6.57
N PRO A 119 -4.27 -0.69 -7.27
CA PRO A 119 -4.78 -1.15 -8.55
C PRO A 119 -3.67 -1.22 -9.59
N SER A 120 -3.59 -2.33 -10.34
CA SER A 120 -2.58 -2.55 -11.38
C SER A 120 -3.18 -2.92 -12.74
N VAL A 121 -4.48 -2.72 -12.90
CA VAL A 121 -5.19 -2.91 -14.16
C VAL A 121 -5.25 -1.60 -14.94
N GLY A 122 -5.15 -1.67 -16.27
CA GLY A 122 -5.37 -0.52 -17.15
C GLY A 122 -6.82 -0.04 -17.06
N LEU A 123 -7.02 1.19 -16.60
CA LEU A 123 -8.37 1.73 -16.39
C LEU A 123 -9.13 1.99 -17.70
N PRO A 124 -8.50 2.50 -18.78
CA PRO A 124 -9.18 2.67 -20.08
C PRO A 124 -9.69 1.34 -20.65
N GLU A 125 -8.89 0.28 -20.58
CA GLU A 125 -9.23 -1.06 -21.07
C GLU A 125 -10.36 -1.67 -20.23
N LEU A 126 -10.33 -1.48 -18.92
CA LEU A 126 -11.39 -1.93 -18.01
C LEU A 126 -12.72 -1.24 -18.33
N LEU A 127 -12.73 0.08 -18.52
CA LEU A 127 -13.92 0.84 -18.88
C LEU A 127 -14.46 0.44 -20.27
N ALA A 128 -13.58 0.24 -21.25
CA ALA A 128 -13.96 -0.24 -22.58
C ALA A 128 -14.61 -1.62 -22.51
N SER A 129 -14.05 -2.53 -21.72
CA SER A 129 -14.59 -3.87 -21.51
C SER A 129 -15.96 -3.83 -20.81
N HIS A 130 -16.10 -3.00 -19.77
CA HIS A 130 -17.39 -2.79 -19.10
C HIS A 130 -18.47 -2.31 -20.07
N ALA A 131 -18.18 -1.28 -20.86
CA ALA A 131 -19.11 -0.73 -21.83
C ALA A 131 -19.50 -1.77 -22.91
N ALA A 132 -18.54 -2.56 -23.39
CA ALA A 132 -18.78 -3.59 -24.40
C ALA A 132 -19.57 -4.79 -23.86
N SER A 133 -19.47 -5.10 -22.58
CA SER A 133 -20.14 -6.25 -21.96
C SER A 133 -21.65 -6.06 -21.80
N GLY A 134 -22.14 -4.81 -21.71
CA GLY A 134 -23.52 -4.49 -21.35
C GLY A 134 -23.86 -4.82 -19.89
N ALA A 135 -22.89 -5.23 -19.08
CA ALA A 135 -23.09 -5.55 -17.67
C ALA A 135 -23.31 -4.27 -16.84
N ILE A 136 -24.15 -4.35 -15.81
CA ILE A 136 -24.34 -3.24 -14.90
C ILE A 136 -23.29 -3.18 -13.78
N VAL A 137 -22.60 -4.30 -13.54
CA VAL A 137 -21.44 -4.40 -12.65
C VAL A 137 -20.35 -5.22 -13.34
N THR A 138 -19.12 -4.73 -13.34
CA THR A 138 -17.92 -5.49 -13.69
C THR A 138 -17.05 -5.64 -12.45
N VAL A 139 -16.68 -6.88 -12.12
CA VAL A 139 -15.75 -7.21 -11.03
C VAL A 139 -14.38 -7.51 -11.63
N VAL A 140 -13.34 -6.85 -11.16
CA VAL A 140 -11.97 -7.19 -11.57
C VAL A 140 -11.47 -8.36 -10.72
N VAL A 141 -11.01 -9.42 -11.38
CA VAL A 141 -10.50 -10.63 -10.73
C VAL A 141 -9.06 -10.90 -11.15
N HIS A 142 -8.23 -11.28 -10.19
CA HIS A 142 -6.93 -11.87 -10.47
C HIS A 142 -7.12 -13.35 -10.75
N THR A 143 -6.60 -13.79 -11.89
CA THR A 143 -6.74 -15.19 -12.34
C THR A 143 -5.40 -15.90 -12.21
N GLU A 144 -5.32 -16.85 -11.29
CA GLU A 144 -4.19 -17.76 -11.18
C GLU A 144 -4.45 -19.03 -11.97
N PRO A 145 -3.51 -19.45 -12.84
CA PRO A 145 -3.66 -20.72 -13.57
C PRO A 145 -3.77 -21.90 -12.61
N GLY A 146 -4.79 -22.71 -12.80
CA GLY A 146 -4.96 -23.95 -12.03
C GLY A 146 -3.79 -24.91 -12.27
N ARG A 147 -3.26 -25.53 -11.21
CA ARG A 147 -2.22 -26.56 -11.29
C ARG A 147 -2.84 -27.95 -11.30
N ASN A 148 -2.23 -28.91 -12.03
CA ASN A 148 -2.65 -30.31 -12.04
C ASN A 148 -4.12 -30.55 -12.44
N GLY A 149 -4.61 -29.84 -13.46
CA GLY A 149 -5.98 -30.02 -13.96
C GLY A 149 -7.08 -29.39 -13.09
N ARG A 150 -6.72 -28.61 -12.09
CA ARG A 150 -7.68 -27.81 -11.32
C ARG A 150 -8.11 -26.58 -12.14
N PRO A 151 -9.36 -26.09 -11.96
CA PRO A 151 -9.79 -24.83 -12.59
C PRO A 151 -8.95 -23.65 -12.11
N ASN A 152 -8.90 -22.60 -12.93
CA ASN A 152 -8.27 -21.35 -12.54
C ASN A 152 -8.92 -20.80 -11.26
N LEU A 153 -8.09 -20.23 -10.39
CA LEU A 153 -8.57 -19.54 -9.20
C LEU A 153 -8.77 -18.06 -9.55
N GLU A 154 -10.00 -17.58 -9.40
CA GLU A 154 -10.35 -16.18 -9.61
C GLU A 154 -10.59 -15.50 -8.26
N THR A 155 -9.78 -14.48 -7.97
CA THR A 155 -9.86 -13.73 -6.70
C THR A 155 -10.17 -12.26 -6.99
N PRO A 156 -11.28 -11.69 -6.47
CA PRO A 156 -11.57 -10.26 -6.61
C PRO A 156 -10.49 -9.40 -5.99
N ILE A 157 -10.01 -8.42 -6.75
CA ILE A 157 -8.89 -7.56 -6.35
C ILE A 157 -9.32 -6.24 -5.67
N GLY A 158 -10.63 -6.04 -5.43
CA GLY A 158 -11.16 -4.84 -4.82
C GLY A 158 -11.33 -3.67 -5.79
N VAL A 159 -11.42 -3.95 -7.08
CA VAL A 159 -11.73 -2.98 -8.14
C VAL A 159 -13.01 -3.40 -8.85
N TYR A 160 -13.93 -2.43 -9.04
CA TYR A 160 -15.23 -2.67 -9.67
C TYR A 160 -15.58 -1.51 -10.62
N VAL A 161 -16.42 -1.77 -11.61
CA VAL A 161 -17.09 -0.74 -12.41
C VAL A 161 -18.58 -0.94 -12.30
N PHE A 162 -19.30 0.12 -11.94
CA PHE A 162 -20.77 0.12 -11.83
C PHE A 162 -21.36 1.08 -12.86
N SER A 163 -22.38 0.65 -13.56
CA SER A 163 -23.33 1.54 -14.20
C SER A 163 -24.26 2.14 -13.14
N ARG A 164 -24.78 3.35 -13.34
CA ARG A 164 -25.71 4.01 -12.41
C ARG A 164 -26.90 3.11 -12.04
N ARG A 165 -27.42 2.35 -12.99
CA ARG A 165 -28.49 1.39 -12.78
C ARG A 165 -28.22 0.35 -11.69
N ALA A 166 -26.97 0.01 -11.42
CA ALA A 166 -26.63 -0.91 -10.33
C ALA A 166 -27.04 -0.38 -8.95
N LEU A 167 -27.12 0.95 -8.81
CA LEU A 167 -27.49 1.61 -7.55
C LEU A 167 -28.95 1.42 -7.18
N ASP A 168 -29.83 1.13 -8.16
CA ASP A 168 -31.27 0.88 -7.93
C ASP A 168 -31.48 -0.40 -7.11
N PHE A 169 -30.50 -1.31 -7.11
CA PHE A 169 -30.52 -2.56 -6.35
C PHE A 169 -29.92 -2.43 -4.94
N VAL A 170 -29.43 -1.25 -4.56
CA VAL A 170 -28.85 -0.98 -3.25
C VAL A 170 -29.89 -0.24 -2.39
N PRO A 171 -30.29 -0.76 -1.21
CA PRO A 171 -31.26 -0.09 -0.33
C PRO A 171 -30.79 1.29 0.12
N ALA A 172 -31.74 2.19 0.37
CA ALA A 172 -31.44 3.54 0.87
C ALA A 172 -30.87 3.54 2.30
N THR A 173 -31.11 2.49 3.09
CA THR A 173 -30.68 2.38 4.48
C THR A 173 -30.21 0.96 4.79
N GLY A 174 -29.43 0.80 5.87
CA GLY A 174 -28.92 -0.49 6.32
C GLY A 174 -27.58 -0.86 5.67
N PHE A 175 -26.93 -1.87 6.22
CA PHE A 175 -25.66 -2.39 5.73
C PHE A 175 -25.86 -3.22 4.46
N TYR A 176 -25.11 -2.94 3.42
CA TYR A 176 -25.20 -3.65 2.15
C TYR A 176 -23.82 -3.78 1.50
N ASP A 177 -23.32 -5.03 1.41
CA ASP A 177 -22.01 -5.34 0.84
C ASP A 177 -22.11 -5.63 -0.66
N ILE A 178 -21.02 -5.37 -1.41
CA ILE A 178 -20.96 -5.64 -2.85
C ILE A 178 -21.03 -7.15 -3.13
N LYS A 179 -20.18 -7.94 -2.44
CA LYS A 179 -20.01 -9.37 -2.73
C LYS A 179 -21.11 -10.22 -2.11
N GLU A 180 -21.49 -9.90 -0.88
CA GLU A 180 -22.43 -10.71 -0.09
C GLU A 180 -23.89 -10.38 -0.39
N ASN A 181 -24.19 -9.15 -0.79
CA ASN A 181 -25.56 -8.69 -0.99
C ASN A 181 -25.85 -8.29 -2.44
N LEU A 182 -25.11 -7.31 -2.99
CA LEU A 182 -25.46 -6.72 -4.30
C LEU A 182 -25.30 -7.74 -5.44
N ILE A 183 -24.16 -8.39 -5.58
CA ILE A 183 -23.92 -9.35 -6.68
C ILE A 183 -24.94 -10.48 -6.67
N PRO A 184 -25.26 -11.17 -5.55
CA PRO A 184 -26.31 -12.16 -5.50
C PRO A 184 -27.71 -11.61 -5.85
N GLN A 185 -28.01 -10.37 -5.45
CA GLN A 185 -29.27 -9.72 -5.79
C GLN A 185 -29.39 -9.43 -7.28
N LEU A 186 -28.33 -8.97 -7.93
CA LEU A 186 -28.28 -8.73 -9.37
C LEU A 186 -28.51 -10.03 -10.16
N HIS A 187 -27.88 -11.13 -9.77
CA HIS A 187 -28.10 -12.43 -10.38
C HIS A 187 -29.56 -12.90 -10.25
N LYS A 188 -30.17 -12.70 -9.07
CA LYS A 188 -31.61 -13.04 -8.87
C LYS A 188 -32.53 -12.19 -9.74
N ALA A 189 -32.16 -10.94 -10.00
CA ALA A 189 -32.92 -10.03 -10.87
C ALA A 189 -32.70 -10.27 -12.37
N GLY A 190 -31.80 -11.19 -12.75
CA GLY A 190 -31.45 -11.46 -14.14
C GLY A 190 -30.53 -10.40 -14.75
N GLU A 191 -29.92 -9.56 -13.94
CA GLU A 191 -28.97 -8.53 -14.39
C GLU A 191 -27.61 -9.14 -14.69
N GLN A 192 -26.92 -8.58 -15.68
CA GLN A 192 -25.62 -9.06 -16.08
C GLN A 192 -24.51 -8.51 -15.18
N VAL A 193 -23.71 -9.42 -14.63
CA VAL A 193 -22.47 -9.13 -13.91
C VAL A 193 -21.32 -9.74 -14.69
N ALA A 194 -20.33 -8.93 -15.07
CA ALA A 194 -19.15 -9.37 -15.82
C ALA A 194 -17.92 -9.52 -14.90
N ALA A 195 -17.04 -10.46 -15.24
CA ALA A 195 -15.71 -10.55 -14.67
C ALA A 195 -14.69 -10.01 -15.68
N TYR A 196 -13.79 -9.14 -15.21
CA TYR A 196 -12.62 -8.68 -15.96
C TYR A 196 -11.38 -9.34 -15.38
N SER A 197 -10.82 -10.30 -16.09
CA SER A 197 -9.67 -11.08 -15.64
C SER A 197 -8.34 -10.35 -15.90
N THR A 198 -7.48 -10.33 -14.90
CA THR A 198 -6.11 -9.82 -15.02
C THR A 198 -5.10 -10.80 -14.41
N SER A 199 -3.93 -10.92 -15.04
CA SER A 199 -2.77 -11.61 -14.47
C SER A 199 -1.89 -10.68 -13.64
N ALA A 200 -2.13 -9.36 -13.70
CA ALA A 200 -1.38 -8.40 -12.91
C ALA A 200 -1.72 -8.53 -11.43
N ALA A 201 -0.69 -8.61 -10.58
CA ALA A 201 -0.88 -8.61 -9.14
C ALA A 201 -1.39 -7.23 -8.69
N SER A 202 -2.44 -7.23 -7.86
CA SER A 202 -2.91 -6.03 -7.16
C SER A 202 -2.61 -6.19 -5.67
N PRO A 203 -1.45 -5.71 -5.22
CA PRO A 203 -1.02 -5.87 -3.85
C PRO A 203 -2.02 -5.24 -2.88
N ARG A 204 -2.34 -5.94 -1.79
CA ARG A 204 -3.32 -5.52 -0.80
C ARG A 204 -2.77 -5.62 0.61
N VAL A 205 -3.03 -4.59 1.42
CA VAL A 205 -2.63 -4.55 2.83
C VAL A 205 -3.78 -5.04 3.70
N LEU A 206 -3.61 -6.21 4.30
CA LEU A 206 -4.57 -6.84 5.21
C LEU A 206 -4.07 -6.82 6.66
N ASP A 207 -2.76 -6.99 6.85
CA ASP A 207 -2.06 -7.09 8.12
C ASP A 207 -0.61 -6.59 7.99
N SER A 208 0.18 -6.73 9.04
CA SER A 208 1.59 -6.30 9.05
C SER A 208 2.48 -7.10 8.09
N SER A 209 2.19 -8.38 7.86
CA SER A 209 2.96 -9.22 6.94
C SER A 209 2.71 -8.83 5.49
N SER A 210 1.44 -8.68 5.11
CA SER A 210 1.05 -8.19 3.78
C SER A 210 1.49 -6.73 3.57
N TYR A 211 1.53 -5.89 4.61
CA TYR A 211 2.10 -4.55 4.52
C TYR A 211 3.57 -4.58 4.09
N LEU A 212 4.40 -5.40 4.76
CA LEU A 212 5.82 -5.51 4.36
C LEU A 212 5.95 -6.02 2.93
N ALA A 213 5.19 -7.05 2.55
CA ALA A 213 5.23 -7.59 1.19
C ALA A 213 4.82 -6.53 0.14
N VAL A 214 3.79 -5.73 0.41
CA VAL A 214 3.36 -4.62 -0.48
C VAL A 214 4.42 -3.52 -0.55
N ASN A 215 5.03 -3.17 0.59
CA ASN A 215 6.10 -2.18 0.60
C ASN A 215 7.36 -2.68 -0.14
N GLU A 216 7.76 -3.92 0.08
CA GLU A 216 8.86 -4.58 -0.65
C GLU A 216 8.59 -4.56 -2.18
N TRP A 217 7.41 -5.03 -2.58
CA TRP A 217 6.98 -5.04 -3.99
C TRP A 217 7.03 -3.63 -4.61
N MET A 218 6.57 -2.61 -3.90
CA MET A 218 6.57 -1.24 -4.42
C MET A 218 7.98 -0.68 -4.53
N VAL A 219 8.87 -0.94 -3.57
CA VAL A 219 10.29 -0.53 -3.64
C VAL A 219 10.97 -1.18 -4.84
N GLU A 220 10.76 -2.47 -5.08
CA GLU A 220 11.25 -3.17 -6.27
C GLU A 220 10.68 -2.55 -7.55
N HIS A 221 9.37 -2.33 -7.59
CA HIS A 221 8.67 -1.78 -8.75
C HIS A 221 9.21 -0.40 -9.15
N LEU A 222 9.42 0.51 -8.19
CA LEU A 222 10.00 1.84 -8.45
C LEU A 222 11.41 1.76 -9.03
N ILE A 223 12.23 0.85 -8.52
CA ILE A 223 13.63 0.72 -8.94
C ILE A 223 13.74 0.03 -10.30
N MET A 224 12.94 -1.00 -10.55
CA MET A 224 13.01 -1.80 -11.77
C MET A 224 12.39 -1.08 -12.98
N ASN A 225 11.32 -0.32 -12.79
CA ASN A 225 10.61 0.34 -13.88
C ASN A 225 11.20 1.71 -14.27
N GLY A 226 12.24 2.18 -13.57
CA GLY A 226 12.92 3.42 -13.91
C GLY A 226 12.09 4.70 -13.72
N VAL A 227 10.91 4.59 -13.11
CA VAL A 227 10.07 5.75 -12.76
C VAL A 227 10.50 6.25 -11.39
N HIS A 228 11.25 7.36 -11.40
CA HIS A 228 11.75 7.93 -10.16
C HIS A 228 10.79 9.03 -9.68
N PRO A 229 10.35 8.99 -8.40
CA PRO A 229 9.62 10.11 -7.81
C PRO A 229 10.48 11.38 -7.87
N GLU A 230 9.83 12.52 -7.88
CA GLU A 230 10.51 13.82 -7.88
C GLU A 230 11.50 13.94 -6.70
N GLY A 231 12.69 14.47 -6.97
CA GLY A 231 13.76 14.61 -5.99
C GLY A 231 14.58 13.35 -5.73
N TYR A 232 14.25 12.20 -6.36
CA TYR A 232 15.04 10.98 -6.21
C TYR A 232 15.97 10.74 -7.39
N PHE A 233 17.16 10.23 -7.10
CA PHE A 233 18.12 9.77 -8.09
C PHE A 233 18.55 8.32 -7.81
N ARG A 234 18.93 7.63 -8.85
CA ARG A 234 19.41 6.25 -8.76
C ARG A 234 20.91 6.22 -8.44
N SER A 235 21.29 5.43 -7.41
CA SER A 235 22.66 5.09 -7.08
C SER A 235 22.79 3.57 -6.97
N GLY A 236 23.31 2.93 -8.01
CA GLY A 236 23.35 1.46 -8.11
C GLY A 236 21.94 0.84 -8.06
N SER A 237 21.68 0.03 -7.02
CA SER A 237 20.40 -0.59 -6.74
C SER A 237 19.50 0.24 -5.81
N ALA A 238 19.94 1.43 -5.38
CA ALA A 238 19.17 2.30 -4.49
C ALA A 238 18.56 3.50 -5.24
N LEU A 239 17.39 3.96 -4.77
CA LEU A 239 16.81 5.27 -5.05
C LEU A 239 16.97 6.15 -3.81
N ILE A 240 17.70 7.25 -3.95
CA ILE A 240 18.07 8.12 -2.84
C ILE A 240 17.53 9.52 -3.12
N HIS A 241 16.86 10.11 -2.14
CA HIS A 241 16.41 11.50 -2.24
C HIS A 241 17.59 12.47 -2.15
N SER A 242 17.56 13.56 -2.91
CA SER A 242 18.64 14.57 -2.97
C SER A 242 18.99 15.19 -1.62
N ASP A 243 18.02 15.28 -0.69
CA ASP A 243 18.22 15.82 0.66
C ASP A 243 18.77 14.78 1.64
N ALA A 244 18.93 13.53 1.24
CA ALA A 244 19.50 12.50 2.12
C ALA A 244 21.01 12.64 2.21
N VAL A 245 21.55 12.40 3.40
CA VAL A 245 23.00 12.39 3.66
C VAL A 245 23.45 10.96 3.85
N VAL A 246 24.31 10.48 2.95
CA VAL A 246 24.78 9.10 2.93
C VAL A 246 26.32 9.08 3.04
N ALA A 247 26.84 8.34 4.02
CA ALA A 247 28.28 8.14 4.14
C ALA A 247 28.86 7.35 2.95
N GLY A 248 30.04 7.71 2.50
CA GLY A 248 30.63 7.13 1.28
C GLY A 248 30.99 5.64 1.36
N ASP A 249 31.05 5.09 2.57
CA ASP A 249 31.32 3.68 2.87
C ASP A 249 30.05 2.90 3.28
N ALA A 250 28.88 3.52 3.20
CA ALA A 250 27.60 2.84 3.37
C ALA A 250 27.34 1.89 2.19
N VAL A 251 26.83 0.69 2.49
CA VAL A 251 26.64 -0.38 1.50
C VAL A 251 25.15 -0.62 1.25
N PHE A 252 24.77 -0.62 -0.02
CA PHE A 252 23.40 -0.95 -0.47
C PHE A 252 23.43 -2.26 -1.27
N VAL A 253 22.64 -3.23 -0.84
CA VAL A 253 22.51 -4.56 -1.47
C VAL A 253 21.06 -4.78 -1.90
N GLY A 254 20.79 -4.77 -3.20
CA GLY A 254 19.42 -4.88 -3.73
C GLY A 254 18.63 -3.58 -3.65
N PRO A 255 17.32 -3.62 -3.89
CA PRO A 255 16.47 -2.44 -4.00
C PRO A 255 16.30 -1.73 -2.66
N VAL A 256 16.81 -0.51 -2.52
CA VAL A 256 16.66 0.31 -1.32
C VAL A 256 16.13 1.69 -1.68
N LEU A 257 15.11 2.16 -0.96
CA LEU A 257 14.54 3.50 -1.10
C LEU A 257 14.91 4.34 0.13
N VAL A 258 15.60 5.47 -0.09
CA VAL A 258 16.04 6.38 0.98
C VAL A 258 15.32 7.71 0.86
N GLY A 259 14.54 8.08 1.86
CA GLY A 259 13.68 9.26 1.87
C GLY A 259 14.38 10.58 2.19
N PRO A 260 13.66 11.69 2.03
CA PRO A 260 14.18 13.05 2.24
C PRO A 260 14.74 13.25 3.65
N GLY A 261 15.90 13.89 3.75
CA GLY A 261 16.53 14.21 5.02
C GLY A 261 17.02 13.01 5.84
N ALA A 262 16.92 11.78 5.30
CA ALA A 262 17.45 10.60 5.96
C ALA A 262 18.99 10.69 6.07
N ARG A 263 19.54 10.14 7.16
CA ARG A 263 20.98 10.16 7.44
C ARG A 263 21.50 8.74 7.59
N ILE A 264 22.35 8.31 6.67
CA ILE A 264 22.97 6.98 6.69
C ILE A 264 24.44 7.17 7.07
N GLN A 265 24.83 6.65 8.24
CA GLN A 265 26.18 6.79 8.76
C GLN A 265 27.13 5.73 8.21
N SER A 266 28.41 5.92 8.53
CA SER A 266 29.53 5.07 8.13
C SER A 266 29.30 3.59 8.48
N GLU A 267 29.78 2.68 7.64
CA GLU A 267 29.69 1.22 7.81
C GLU A 267 28.23 0.67 7.86
N ALA A 268 27.20 1.49 7.61
CA ALA A 268 25.83 1.00 7.56
C ALA A 268 25.60 0.11 6.34
N VAL A 269 24.84 -0.98 6.53
CA VAL A 269 24.48 -1.94 5.48
C VAL A 269 22.97 -2.00 5.34
N LEU A 270 22.47 -1.66 4.17
CA LEU A 270 21.05 -1.69 3.85
C LEU A 270 20.79 -2.77 2.79
N VAL A 271 20.04 -3.80 3.17
CA VAL A 271 19.70 -4.94 2.30
C VAL A 271 18.25 -4.82 1.89
N GLY A 272 18.00 -4.76 0.61
CA GLY A 272 16.66 -4.61 0.05
C GLY A 272 15.87 -5.93 -0.07
N PRO A 273 14.59 -5.81 -0.37
CA PRO A 273 13.82 -4.58 -0.51
C PRO A 273 13.60 -3.84 0.82
N THR A 274 14.07 -2.62 0.95
CA THR A 274 14.03 -1.84 2.20
C THR A 274 13.67 -0.39 1.90
N SER A 275 12.80 0.21 2.73
CA SER A 275 12.49 1.64 2.67
C SER A 275 12.92 2.34 3.96
N ILE A 276 13.68 3.43 3.81
CA ILE A 276 14.12 4.33 4.89
C ILE A 276 13.37 5.65 4.75
N GLY A 277 12.51 5.95 5.70
CA GLY A 277 11.61 7.09 5.66
C GLY A 277 12.31 8.44 5.87
N ARG A 278 11.53 9.50 5.71
CA ARG A 278 11.95 10.89 5.89
C ARG A 278 12.62 11.10 7.26
N GLU A 279 13.77 11.78 7.27
CA GLU A 279 14.47 12.18 8.49
C GLU A 279 14.87 11.02 9.41
N ALA A 280 14.83 9.78 8.93
CA ALA A 280 15.31 8.64 9.69
C ALA A 280 16.85 8.67 9.79
N THR A 281 17.37 8.25 10.94
CA THR A 281 18.82 8.16 11.19
C THR A 281 19.24 6.71 11.34
N ILE A 282 20.13 6.27 10.48
CA ILE A 282 20.76 4.94 10.50
C ILE A 282 22.18 5.11 11.00
N GLY A 283 22.44 4.64 12.22
CA GLY A 283 23.69 4.79 12.92
C GLY A 283 24.84 3.99 12.31
N ARG A 284 26.05 4.20 12.82
CA ARG A 284 27.26 3.53 12.35
C ARG A 284 27.17 2.01 12.52
N GLY A 285 27.51 1.27 11.46
CA GLY A 285 27.53 -0.19 11.46
C GLY A 285 26.16 -0.84 11.67
N VAL A 286 25.06 -0.12 11.45
CA VAL A 286 23.69 -0.68 11.51
C VAL A 286 23.45 -1.57 10.29
N LEU A 287 22.80 -2.71 10.52
CA LEU A 287 22.29 -3.57 9.46
C LEU A 287 20.76 -3.46 9.40
N VAL A 288 20.22 -3.05 8.26
CA VAL A 288 18.77 -3.08 7.99
C VAL A 288 18.51 -3.99 6.81
N SER A 289 17.61 -4.94 6.95
CA SER A 289 17.25 -5.89 5.90
C SER A 289 15.73 -6.00 5.77
N ARG A 290 15.22 -5.93 4.52
CA ARG A 290 13.82 -6.21 4.17
C ARG A 290 12.80 -5.57 5.12
N SER A 291 13.03 -4.31 5.46
CA SER A 291 12.30 -3.60 6.51
C SER A 291 11.72 -2.28 6.00
N ALA A 292 10.63 -1.87 6.62
CA ALA A 292 10.05 -0.55 6.44
C ALA A 292 10.34 0.30 7.66
N VAL A 293 11.22 1.27 7.52
CA VAL A 293 11.56 2.26 8.53
C VAL A 293 10.83 3.54 8.19
N TRP A 294 9.91 3.98 9.04
CA TRP A 294 9.12 5.18 8.78
C TRP A 294 9.87 6.46 9.19
N ARG A 295 9.13 7.56 9.29
CA ARG A 295 9.73 8.89 9.51
C ARG A 295 10.38 9.01 10.89
N ARG A 296 11.48 9.74 10.95
CA ARG A 296 12.19 10.13 12.18
C ARG A 296 12.58 8.97 13.10
N CYS A 297 12.63 7.74 12.56
CA CYS A 297 13.18 6.62 13.31
C CYS A 297 14.69 6.83 13.56
N ALA A 298 15.17 6.40 14.72
CA ALA A 298 16.58 6.41 15.04
C ALA A 298 17.07 4.99 15.35
N LEU A 299 17.89 4.42 14.46
CA LEU A 299 18.55 3.15 14.68
C LEU A 299 19.99 3.46 15.16
N ASN A 300 20.25 3.22 16.44
CA ASN A 300 21.56 3.52 17.02
C ASN A 300 22.64 2.52 16.58
N ASN A 301 23.90 2.88 16.84
CA ASN A 301 25.05 2.18 16.30
C ASN A 301 24.99 0.64 16.49
N ARG A 302 25.34 -0.11 15.44
CA ARG A 302 25.40 -1.58 15.42
C ARG A 302 24.07 -2.29 15.71
N ALA A 303 22.93 -1.61 15.62
CA ALA A 303 21.63 -2.26 15.68
C ALA A 303 21.42 -3.15 14.45
N ILE A 304 20.68 -4.24 14.60
CA ILE A 304 20.29 -5.15 13.54
C ILE A 304 18.76 -5.18 13.44
N VAL A 305 18.24 -4.88 12.26
CA VAL A 305 16.80 -4.83 11.99
C VAL A 305 16.52 -5.67 10.74
N ASP A 306 15.77 -6.75 10.88
CA ASP A 306 15.40 -7.63 9.75
C ASP A 306 13.91 -7.89 9.72
N ARG A 307 13.29 -7.66 8.56
CA ARG A 307 11.84 -7.84 8.32
C ARG A 307 10.96 -7.17 9.36
N CYS A 308 11.33 -5.96 9.72
CA CYS A 308 10.59 -5.16 10.69
C CYS A 308 9.83 -4.02 10.03
N LEU A 309 8.73 -3.65 10.68
CA LEU A 309 8.08 -2.37 10.49
C LEU A 309 8.37 -1.50 11.70
N LEU A 310 9.09 -0.40 11.49
CA LEU A 310 9.35 0.61 12.51
C LEU A 310 8.48 1.82 12.20
N ALA A 311 7.47 2.07 13.05
CA ALA A 311 6.58 3.22 12.89
C ALA A 311 7.29 4.53 13.22
N ASP A 312 6.66 5.65 12.92
CA ASP A 312 7.22 6.99 13.14
C ASP A 312 7.82 7.12 14.56
N ASP A 313 8.95 7.81 14.64
CA ASP A 313 9.64 8.17 15.90
C ASP A 313 10.18 6.96 16.70
N THR A 314 10.21 5.76 16.13
CA THR A 314 10.75 4.57 16.81
C THR A 314 12.26 4.69 16.99
N VAL A 315 12.73 4.39 18.20
CA VAL A 315 14.17 4.37 18.54
C VAL A 315 14.61 2.94 18.82
N ILE A 316 15.64 2.48 18.10
CA ILE A 316 16.31 1.19 18.35
C ILE A 316 17.63 1.48 19.07
N ALA A 317 17.82 0.84 20.23
CA ALA A 317 19.03 1.02 21.05
C ALA A 317 20.28 0.50 20.33
N ALA A 318 21.45 0.99 20.72
CA ALA A 318 22.72 0.54 20.16
C ALA A 318 22.93 -0.97 20.41
N GLY A 319 23.33 -1.70 19.38
CA GLY A 319 23.55 -3.15 19.43
C GLY A 319 22.28 -3.99 19.59
N HIS A 320 21.09 -3.38 19.64
CA HIS A 320 19.84 -4.14 19.75
C HIS A 320 19.52 -4.87 18.42
N GLU A 321 18.98 -6.07 18.55
CA GLU A 321 18.55 -6.89 17.43
C GLU A 321 17.02 -7.00 17.41
N ALA A 322 16.39 -6.58 16.31
CA ALA A 322 14.96 -6.68 16.07
C ALA A 322 14.68 -7.55 14.84
N PHE A 323 13.82 -8.54 14.99
CA PHE A 323 13.49 -9.47 13.93
C PHE A 323 11.98 -9.67 13.83
N ARG A 324 11.44 -9.52 12.60
CA ARG A 324 10.03 -9.80 12.28
C ARG A 324 9.07 -9.15 13.29
N ALA A 325 9.26 -7.88 13.54
CA ALA A 325 8.53 -7.13 14.54
C ALA A 325 7.87 -5.88 13.94
N VAL A 326 6.71 -5.53 14.48
CA VAL A 326 6.14 -4.20 14.36
C VAL A 326 6.48 -3.45 15.64
N MET A 327 7.13 -2.31 15.52
CA MET A 327 7.57 -1.50 16.65
C MET A 327 7.09 -0.06 16.49
N TRP A 328 6.62 0.52 17.57
CA TRP A 328 6.20 1.92 17.65
C TRP A 328 6.51 2.51 19.02
N ALA A 329 6.64 3.83 19.08
CA ALA A 329 6.72 4.54 20.34
C ALA A 329 5.32 4.67 20.95
N ASN A 330 5.14 4.34 22.25
CA ASN A 330 3.91 4.63 22.97
C ASN A 330 3.82 6.14 23.32
N VAL A 331 2.71 6.56 23.95
CA VAL A 331 2.49 7.96 24.37
C VAL A 331 3.58 8.49 25.31
N LEU A 332 4.29 7.60 26.00
CA LEU A 332 5.41 7.92 26.90
C LEU A 332 6.78 7.84 26.21
N GLY A 333 6.81 7.51 24.90
CA GLY A 333 8.05 7.36 24.14
C GLY A 333 8.74 5.99 24.31
N GLU A 334 8.11 5.05 25.03
CA GLU A 334 8.63 3.69 25.17
C GLU A 334 8.28 2.82 23.96
N PRO A 335 9.19 1.95 23.49
CA PRO A 335 8.94 1.08 22.36
C PRO A 335 7.95 -0.04 22.73
N GLU A 336 6.86 -0.13 21.97
CA GLU A 336 5.98 -1.30 21.97
C GLU A 336 6.32 -2.21 20.79
N THR A 337 6.26 -3.52 21.00
CA THR A 337 6.67 -4.51 20.02
C THR A 337 5.65 -5.64 19.89
N VAL A 338 5.27 -5.94 18.65
CA VAL A 338 4.49 -7.14 18.30
C VAL A 338 5.28 -7.97 17.31
N THR A 339 5.47 -9.27 17.61
CA THR A 339 6.19 -10.19 16.73
C THR A 339 5.29 -10.68 15.61
N MET A 340 5.81 -10.68 14.38
CA MET A 340 5.12 -11.23 13.21
C MET A 340 5.27 -12.76 13.14
N PRO A 341 4.33 -13.50 12.52
CA PRO A 341 4.44 -14.94 12.32
C PRO A 341 5.71 -15.37 11.56
N ARG A 342 6.24 -16.55 11.87
CA ARG A 342 7.48 -17.07 11.27
C ARG A 342 7.24 -17.68 9.88
N GLU A 343 7.94 -17.15 8.88
CA GLU A 343 8.44 -17.89 7.72
C GLU A 343 9.96 -17.79 7.77
N THR A 344 10.67 -18.89 7.84
CA THR A 344 12.12 -18.89 8.08
C THR A 344 12.94 -18.56 6.84
N PRO A 345 13.93 -17.62 6.90
CA PRO A 345 15.31 -18.00 6.80
C PRO A 345 16.21 -17.33 7.86
N SER A 346 17.31 -18.03 8.16
CA SER A 346 18.10 -17.95 9.36
C SER A 346 18.97 -16.68 9.51
N LEU A 347 19.07 -16.20 10.77
CA LEU A 347 20.12 -15.32 11.30
C LEU A 347 21.54 -15.63 10.76
N GLU A 348 21.79 -16.90 10.43
CA GLU A 348 23.04 -17.36 9.87
C GLU A 348 23.36 -16.79 8.48
N LEU A 349 22.33 -16.55 7.66
CA LEU A 349 22.49 -15.93 6.32
C LEU A 349 22.89 -14.45 6.43
N LEU A 350 22.24 -13.72 7.34
CA LEU A 350 22.56 -12.30 7.59
C LEU A 350 23.94 -12.11 8.20
N ARG A 351 24.32 -12.99 9.14
CA ARG A 351 25.69 -13.02 9.70
C ARG A 351 26.73 -13.41 8.66
N LYS A 352 26.42 -14.32 7.74
CA LYS A 352 27.29 -14.65 6.60
C LYS A 352 27.45 -13.46 5.65
N MET A 353 26.36 -12.76 5.30
CA MET A 353 26.43 -11.56 4.45
C MET A 353 27.25 -10.45 5.10
N GLY A 354 27.07 -10.19 6.40
CA GLY A 354 27.90 -9.24 7.15
C GLY A 354 29.39 -9.63 7.15
N ARG A 355 29.74 -10.91 7.31
CA ARG A 355 31.11 -11.41 7.23
C ARG A 355 31.69 -11.33 5.82
N THR A 356 30.91 -11.53 4.79
CA THR A 356 31.35 -11.45 3.39
C THR A 356 31.65 -10.02 2.98
N ILE A 357 30.89 -9.05 3.51
CA ILE A 357 31.03 -7.63 3.17
C ILE A 357 32.13 -6.93 4.00
N PHE A 358 32.25 -7.27 5.30
CA PHE A 358 33.16 -6.59 6.25
C PHE A 358 34.39 -7.40 6.67
N GLY A 359 34.58 -8.62 6.17
CA GLY A 359 35.68 -9.47 6.57
C GLY A 359 35.70 -9.86 8.06
N THR A 360 36.84 -10.31 8.57
CA THR A 360 37.00 -10.83 9.95
C THR A 360 36.91 -9.77 11.06
N ALA A 361 36.85 -8.49 10.74
CA ALA A 361 36.76 -7.41 11.74
C ALA A 361 35.44 -7.41 12.52
N TRP A 362 34.37 -7.95 11.93
CA TRP A 362 33.04 -8.01 12.54
C TRP A 362 32.90 -9.13 13.59
N SER A 363 33.76 -10.15 13.56
CA SER A 363 33.70 -11.33 14.46
C SER A 363 34.31 -11.09 15.84
N ARG A 364 35.08 -10.02 16.06
CA ARG A 364 35.78 -9.78 17.33
C ARG A 364 34.99 -8.97 18.36
N SER A 365 33.84 -8.37 18.00
CA SER A 365 33.06 -7.52 18.92
C SER A 365 31.92 -8.26 19.64
N THR A 366 31.59 -9.52 19.28
CA THR A 366 30.49 -10.29 19.90
C THR A 366 30.96 -11.33 20.90
N ALA A 367 32.26 -11.40 21.23
CA ALA A 367 32.84 -12.37 22.16
C ALA A 367 33.29 -11.80 23.51
N ALA A 368 32.91 -10.55 23.83
CA ALA A 368 33.20 -9.93 25.11
C ALA A 368 31.95 -9.26 25.68
N GLN A 369 31.07 -10.05 26.25
CA GLN A 369 30.28 -9.86 27.48
C GLN A 369 29.43 -11.07 27.74
#